data_0885533a7866c8e77b0788715dfb93c5
#
_entry.id   0885533a7866c8e77b0788715dfb93c5
#
_cell.length_a   1.000
_cell.length_b   1.000
_cell.length_c   1.000
_cell.angle_alpha   90.00
_cell.angle_beta   90.00
_cell.angle_gamma   90.00
#
_symmetry.space_group_name_H-M   'P 1'
#
loop_
_entity.id
_entity.type
_entity.pdbx_description
1 polymer ?
#
loop_
_entity_poly.entity_id
_entity_poly.type
_entity_poly.pdbx_seq_one_letter_code
_entity_poly.pdbx_strand_id
1 'polypeptide(L)'
;EKIRDVWKQIKTIEEKFISSKALVSKREKVNYAKARIALYAEMSSSGIFETVDGDIEELKEKIARLEEKIKGFDVDKKMSKAESFLSNNMNRLSLTLDFEEEYRPIDLNFGLTDGSFDIYQHQKSNENIHLYEMGSGANWVSCHIALFLSFLRFFATQDNSPMPLVMFFDQPSQVYFPQGNDKDEITQADLIAVNKMYKTIFDEINSIGEDTGILPQIIIVDHVDGKNLECKEEFERYIRCNWRNDTGLI
;
A
#
# COMPACT_ATOMS: atom_id res chain seq x y z
N GLU A 1 3.68 44.62 -26.35
CA GLU A 1 4.48 43.43 -26.72
C GLU A 1 4.79 42.57 -25.51
N LYS A 2 5.40 43.09 -24.44
CA LYS A 2 5.74 42.35 -23.21
C LYS A 2 4.52 41.71 -22.53
N ILE A 3 3.37 42.36 -22.45
CA ILE A 3 2.15 41.82 -21.84
C ILE A 3 1.63 40.61 -22.61
N ARG A 4 1.67 40.67 -23.92
CA ARG A 4 1.24 39.55 -24.79
C ARG A 4 2.15 38.32 -24.62
N ASP A 5 3.43 38.53 -24.39
CA ASP A 5 4.40 37.45 -24.15
C ASP A 5 4.19 36.79 -22.78
N VAL A 6 3.91 37.59 -21.74
CA VAL A 6 3.55 37.08 -20.41
C VAL A 6 2.27 36.26 -20.46
N TRP A 7 1.23 36.76 -21.15
CA TRP A 7 -0.02 36.01 -21.34
C TRP A 7 0.18 34.68 -22.10
N LYS A 8 1.06 34.66 -23.09
CA LYS A 8 1.43 33.40 -23.78
C LYS A 8 2.12 32.43 -22.84
N GLN A 9 3.03 32.93 -21.99
CA GLN A 9 3.70 32.07 -20.99
C GLN A 9 2.72 31.49 -19.98
N ILE A 10 1.81 32.32 -19.44
CA ILE A 10 0.74 31.86 -18.53
C ILE A 10 -0.10 30.77 -19.19
N LYS A 11 -0.57 30.99 -20.40
CA LYS A 11 -1.38 30.03 -21.14
C LYS A 11 -0.63 28.71 -21.40
N THR A 12 0.65 28.78 -21.73
CA THR A 12 1.51 27.59 -21.94
C THR A 12 1.68 26.78 -20.65
N ILE A 13 1.82 27.46 -19.52
CA ILE A 13 1.91 26.82 -18.20
C ILE A 13 0.56 26.18 -17.85
N GLU A 14 -0.56 26.87 -18.06
CA GLU A 14 -1.91 26.34 -17.82
C GLU A 14 -2.21 25.12 -18.69
N GLU A 15 -1.87 25.14 -19.97
CA GLU A 15 -2.05 24.00 -20.89
C GLU A 15 -1.23 22.79 -20.49
N LYS A 16 0.02 22.98 -20.02
CA LYS A 16 0.87 21.89 -19.50
C LYS A 16 0.28 21.26 -18.23
N PHE A 17 -0.35 22.07 -17.36
CA PHE A 17 -0.99 21.59 -16.15
C PHE A 17 -2.31 20.85 -16.42
N ILE A 18 -3.12 21.34 -17.36
CA ILE A 18 -4.39 20.71 -17.73
C ILE A 18 -4.18 19.40 -18.50
N SER A 19 -3.11 19.28 -19.29
CA SER A 19 -2.82 18.07 -20.07
C SER A 19 -2.25 16.92 -19.21
N SER A 20 -1.71 17.20 -18.03
CA SER A 20 -1.28 16.16 -17.11
C SER A 20 -2.48 15.62 -16.33
N LYS A 21 -3.07 14.51 -16.77
CA LYS A 21 -4.07 13.73 -16.01
C LYS A 21 -3.49 13.05 -14.77
N ALA A 22 -2.20 13.26 -14.46
CA ALA A 22 -1.58 12.78 -13.25
C ALA A 22 -2.11 13.57 -12.05
N LEU A 23 -2.33 12.92 -10.94
CA LEU A 23 -2.58 13.49 -9.61
C LEU A 23 -1.46 14.49 -9.31
N VAL A 24 -1.73 15.77 -9.60
CA VAL A 24 -0.78 16.84 -9.34
C VAL A 24 -0.54 16.86 -7.84
N SER A 25 0.67 16.59 -7.40
CA SER A 25 1.03 16.57 -5.99
C SER A 25 0.71 17.91 -5.34
N LYS A 26 0.46 17.95 -4.03
CA LYS A 26 0.26 19.22 -3.31
C LYS A 26 1.42 20.19 -3.55
N ARG A 27 2.64 19.67 -3.71
CA ARG A 27 3.86 20.41 -3.98
C ARG A 27 3.82 21.09 -5.36
N GLU A 28 3.33 20.40 -6.37
CA GLU A 28 3.18 20.98 -7.73
C GLU A 28 2.11 22.07 -7.76
N LYS A 29 0.99 21.88 -7.03
CA LYS A 29 -0.03 22.95 -6.87
C LYS A 29 0.54 24.19 -6.21
N VAL A 30 1.38 24.03 -5.18
CA VAL A 30 2.06 25.14 -4.51
C VAL A 30 3.07 25.81 -5.45
N ASN A 31 3.87 25.05 -6.19
CA ASN A 31 4.83 25.59 -7.16
C ASN A 31 4.13 26.33 -8.32
N TYR A 32 3.01 25.81 -8.78
CA TYR A 32 2.19 26.48 -9.79
C TYR A 32 1.62 27.82 -9.26
N ALA A 33 1.08 27.81 -8.04
CA ALA A 33 0.59 29.03 -7.42
C ALA A 33 1.69 30.09 -7.24
N LYS A 34 2.88 29.65 -6.79
CA LYS A 34 4.08 30.51 -6.68
C LYS A 34 4.49 31.12 -8.02
N ALA A 35 4.55 30.28 -9.07
CA ALA A 35 4.91 30.75 -10.42
C ALA A 35 3.90 31.78 -10.95
N ARG A 36 2.59 31.54 -10.73
CA ARG A 36 1.55 32.53 -11.09
C ARG A 36 1.69 33.83 -10.32
N ILE A 37 1.92 33.77 -9.01
CA ILE A 37 2.09 34.96 -8.19
C ILE A 37 3.33 35.74 -8.63
N ALA A 38 4.45 35.08 -8.93
CA ALA A 38 5.65 35.73 -9.44
C ALA A 38 5.40 36.46 -10.77
N LEU A 39 4.66 35.83 -11.68
CA LEU A 39 4.28 36.47 -12.95
C LEU A 39 3.36 37.68 -12.75
N TYR A 40 2.36 37.58 -11.84
CA TYR A 40 1.50 38.72 -11.50
C TYR A 40 2.27 39.86 -10.82
N ALA A 41 3.26 39.52 -9.96
CA ALA A 41 4.13 40.50 -9.33
C ALA A 41 4.98 41.27 -10.36
N GLU A 42 5.52 40.57 -11.36
CA GLU A 42 6.28 41.17 -12.47
C GLU A 42 5.38 42.07 -13.33
N MET A 43 4.13 41.68 -13.58
CA MET A 43 3.14 42.49 -14.29
C MET A 43 2.76 43.73 -13.48
N SER A 44 2.64 43.63 -12.16
CA SER A 44 2.30 44.75 -11.25
C SER A 44 3.44 45.77 -11.17
N SER A 45 4.70 45.30 -11.12
CA SER A 45 5.86 46.18 -11.09
C SER A 45 6.04 47.01 -12.37
N SER A 46 5.37 46.63 -13.44
CA SER A 46 5.33 47.38 -14.70
C SER A 46 4.30 48.54 -14.72
N GLY A 47 3.63 48.85 -13.61
CA GLY A 47 2.69 49.94 -13.46
C GLY A 47 1.32 49.71 -14.09
N ILE A 48 0.99 48.54 -14.50
CA ILE A 48 -0.24 48.21 -15.23
C ILE A 48 -1.39 47.77 -14.28
N PHE A 49 -1.10 47.45 -13.01
CA PHE A 49 -2.08 46.94 -12.05
C PHE A 49 -1.85 47.48 -10.63
N GLU A 50 -2.10 48.75 -10.40
CA GLU A 50 -2.06 49.36 -9.05
C GLU A 50 -3.06 48.76 -8.05
N THR A 51 -4.07 48.01 -8.53
CA THR A 51 -5.11 47.39 -7.70
C THR A 51 -4.84 45.94 -7.28
N VAL A 52 -3.78 45.33 -7.78
CA VAL A 52 -3.52 43.86 -7.58
C VAL A 52 -2.53 43.60 -6.46
N ASP A 53 -1.80 44.61 -5.99
CA ASP A 53 -0.72 44.43 -4.97
C ASP A 53 -1.26 43.93 -3.63
N GLY A 54 -2.46 44.36 -3.22
CA GLY A 54 -3.11 43.87 -2.00
C GLY A 54 -3.48 42.39 -2.07
N ASP A 55 -4.03 41.94 -3.21
CA ASP A 55 -4.42 40.54 -3.41
C ASP A 55 -3.21 39.63 -3.49
N ILE A 56 -2.08 40.11 -4.04
CA ILE A 56 -0.81 39.38 -4.14
C ILE A 56 -0.21 39.13 -2.75
N GLU A 57 -0.18 40.15 -1.89
CA GLU A 57 0.32 40.03 -0.53
C GLU A 57 -0.55 39.06 0.31
N GLU A 58 -1.88 39.17 0.21
CA GLU A 58 -2.81 38.26 0.88
C GLU A 58 -2.58 36.81 0.44
N LEU A 59 -2.39 36.58 -0.87
CA LEU A 59 -2.09 35.25 -1.41
C LEU A 59 -0.72 34.73 -0.97
N LYS A 60 0.30 35.58 -0.87
CA LYS A 60 1.62 35.22 -0.33
C LYS A 60 1.54 34.81 1.13
N GLU A 61 0.81 35.58 1.96
CA GLU A 61 0.60 35.21 3.35
C GLU A 61 -0.14 33.87 3.49
N LYS A 62 -1.18 33.67 2.66
CA LYS A 62 -1.94 32.41 2.65
C LYS A 62 -1.11 31.22 2.23
N ILE A 63 -0.23 31.40 1.25
CA ILE A 63 0.75 30.37 0.84
C ILE A 63 1.72 30.09 2.00
N ALA A 64 2.30 31.12 2.62
CA ALA A 64 3.22 30.94 3.73
C ALA A 64 2.58 30.18 4.90
N ARG A 65 1.34 30.52 5.27
CA ARG A 65 0.58 29.81 6.31
C ARG A 65 0.29 28.35 5.94
N LEU A 66 0.00 28.08 4.65
CA LEU A 66 -0.23 26.70 4.19
C LEU A 66 1.08 25.90 4.15
N GLU A 67 2.20 26.53 3.76
CA GLU A 67 3.52 25.90 3.79
C GLU A 67 3.96 25.57 5.21
N GLU A 68 3.72 26.46 6.17
CA GLU A 68 4.02 26.21 7.57
C GLU A 68 3.19 25.04 8.13
N LYS A 69 1.88 25.00 7.79
CA LYS A 69 1.03 23.85 8.13
C LYS A 69 1.54 22.54 7.51
N ILE A 70 1.98 22.56 6.25
CA ILE A 70 2.50 21.38 5.55
C ILE A 70 3.82 20.92 6.18
N LYS A 71 4.72 21.86 6.54
CA LYS A 71 5.98 21.55 7.25
C LYS A 71 5.72 20.86 8.58
N GLY A 72 4.68 21.26 9.32
CA GLY A 72 4.29 20.63 10.59
C GLY A 72 3.83 19.17 10.44
N PHE A 73 3.40 18.74 9.25
CA PHE A 73 2.94 17.38 9.02
C PHE A 73 4.05 16.39 8.67
N ASP A 74 5.24 16.85 8.26
CA ASP A 74 6.41 16.03 7.88
C ASP A 74 6.00 14.72 7.16
N VAL A 75 5.25 14.88 6.07
CA VAL A 75 4.61 13.75 5.36
C VAL A 75 5.66 12.76 4.88
N ASP A 76 6.77 13.26 4.34
CA ASP A 76 7.83 12.42 3.80
C ASP A 76 8.44 11.53 4.90
N LYS A 77 8.65 12.08 6.10
CA LYS A 77 9.15 11.32 7.24
C LYS A 77 8.13 10.30 7.77
N LYS A 78 6.85 10.67 7.79
CA LYS A 78 5.79 9.73 8.19
C LYS A 78 5.66 8.59 7.17
N MET A 79 5.77 8.89 5.88
CA MET A 79 5.78 7.88 4.83
C MET A 79 6.97 6.94 4.97
N SER A 80 8.19 7.45 5.09
CA SER A 80 9.38 6.61 5.28
C SER A 80 9.30 5.74 6.54
N LYS A 81 8.69 6.23 7.63
CA LYS A 81 8.43 5.41 8.82
C LYS A 81 7.41 4.31 8.55
N ALA A 82 6.35 4.60 7.79
CA ALA A 82 5.35 3.61 7.43
C ALA A 82 5.95 2.53 6.52
N GLU A 83 6.71 2.93 5.50
CA GLU A 83 7.43 2.01 4.61
C GLU A 83 8.38 1.10 5.39
N SER A 84 9.18 1.68 6.28
CA SER A 84 10.09 0.91 7.14
C SER A 84 9.34 -0.05 8.06
N PHE A 85 8.21 0.39 8.64
CA PHE A 85 7.39 -0.47 9.48
C PHE A 85 6.83 -1.66 8.69
N LEU A 86 6.26 -1.39 7.52
CA LEU A 86 5.69 -2.43 6.66
C LEU A 86 6.77 -3.41 6.20
N SER A 87 7.90 -2.93 5.69
CA SER A 87 9.02 -3.77 5.27
C SER A 87 9.53 -4.66 6.40
N ASN A 88 9.73 -4.10 7.58
CA ASN A 88 10.20 -4.88 8.75
C ASN A 88 9.20 -5.96 9.15
N ASN A 89 7.90 -5.64 9.16
CA ASN A 89 6.88 -6.61 9.53
C ASN A 89 6.69 -7.68 8.45
N MET A 90 6.73 -7.31 7.17
CA MET A 90 6.72 -8.26 6.05
C MET A 90 7.89 -9.25 6.15
N ASN A 91 9.10 -8.77 6.45
CA ASN A 91 10.28 -9.62 6.64
C ASN A 91 10.12 -10.57 7.83
N ARG A 92 9.54 -10.11 8.93
CA ARG A 92 9.24 -10.97 10.08
C ARG A 92 8.26 -12.10 9.70
N LEU A 93 7.20 -11.76 8.98
CA LEU A 93 6.18 -12.73 8.54
C LEU A 93 6.71 -13.69 7.48
N SER A 94 7.63 -13.24 6.61
CA SER A 94 8.22 -14.05 5.56
C SER A 94 8.99 -15.27 6.09
N LEU A 95 9.45 -15.21 7.34
CA LEU A 95 10.13 -16.32 7.98
C LEU A 95 9.23 -17.55 8.18
N THR A 96 7.93 -17.33 8.30
CA THR A 96 6.93 -18.38 8.54
C THR A 96 6.14 -18.73 7.28
N LEU A 97 6.18 -17.90 6.25
CA LEU A 97 5.50 -18.12 4.98
C LEU A 97 6.34 -18.97 4.02
N ASP A 98 5.67 -19.48 3.00
CA ASP A 98 6.31 -20.31 2.00
C ASP A 98 6.85 -19.46 0.85
N PHE A 99 8.19 -19.49 0.69
CA PHE A 99 8.91 -18.85 -0.41
C PHE A 99 9.89 -19.85 -1.02
N GLU A 100 10.07 -19.77 -2.31
CA GLU A 100 11.05 -20.58 -3.03
C GLU A 100 12.48 -20.26 -2.56
N GLU A 101 13.34 -21.29 -2.59
CA GLU A 101 14.72 -21.20 -2.08
C GLU A 101 15.57 -20.15 -2.83
N GLU A 102 15.25 -19.86 -4.09
CA GLU A 102 15.97 -18.85 -4.88
C GLU A 102 15.85 -17.44 -4.32
N TYR A 103 14.74 -17.15 -3.61
CA TYR A 103 14.51 -15.84 -2.98
C TYR A 103 15.06 -15.76 -1.56
N ARG A 104 15.63 -16.84 -1.02
CA ARG A 104 16.17 -16.85 0.35
C ARG A 104 17.63 -16.38 0.42
N PRO A 105 18.03 -15.61 1.43
CA PRO A 105 17.18 -15.05 2.49
C PRO A 105 16.22 -13.99 1.98
N ILE A 106 14.98 -13.99 2.48
CA ILE A 106 13.96 -13.03 2.10
C ILE A 106 14.32 -11.65 2.65
N ASP A 107 14.23 -10.62 1.80
CA ASP A 107 14.40 -9.21 2.15
C ASP A 107 13.37 -8.37 1.38
N LEU A 108 12.10 -8.46 1.84
CA LEU A 108 10.99 -7.76 1.24
C LEU A 108 10.99 -6.29 1.64
N ASN A 109 10.77 -5.44 0.66
CA ASN A 109 10.65 -4.02 0.84
C ASN A 109 9.34 -3.51 0.25
N PHE A 110 8.74 -2.56 0.95
CA PHE A 110 7.54 -1.85 0.51
C PHE A 110 7.90 -0.40 0.27
N GLY A 111 7.59 0.11 -0.89
CA GLY A 111 7.82 1.50 -1.27
C GLY A 111 6.58 2.17 -1.84
N LEU A 112 6.43 3.46 -1.53
CA LEU A 112 5.40 4.34 -2.07
C LEU A 112 6.07 5.34 -3.02
N THR A 113 5.86 5.17 -4.31
CA THR A 113 6.45 6.04 -5.33
C THR A 113 5.34 6.64 -6.18
N ASP A 114 5.29 7.97 -6.27
CA ASP A 114 4.36 8.72 -7.15
C ASP A 114 2.88 8.29 -7.07
N GLY A 115 2.42 7.89 -5.87
CA GLY A 115 1.04 7.48 -5.64
C GLY A 115 0.73 6.03 -5.99
N SER A 116 1.72 5.26 -6.41
CA SER A 116 1.68 3.81 -6.54
C SER A 116 2.50 3.15 -5.42
N PHE A 117 2.16 1.92 -5.08
CA PHE A 117 2.97 1.12 -4.18
C PHE A 117 3.67 0.00 -4.96
N ASP A 118 4.82 -0.40 -4.45
CA ASP A 118 5.60 -1.48 -5.01
C ASP A 118 6.11 -2.40 -3.89
N ILE A 119 6.20 -3.69 -4.19
CA ILE A 119 6.84 -4.69 -3.34
C ILE A 119 8.02 -5.23 -4.14
N TYR A 120 9.19 -5.21 -3.54
CA TYR A 120 10.38 -5.74 -4.17
C TYR A 120 11.26 -6.43 -3.14
N GLN A 121 12.08 -7.35 -3.63
CA GLN A 121 13.10 -8.04 -2.84
C GLN A 121 14.49 -7.59 -3.26
N HIS A 122 15.34 -7.29 -2.28
CA HIS A 122 16.76 -7.11 -2.52
C HIS A 122 17.45 -8.45 -2.72
N GLN A 123 18.20 -8.56 -3.81
CA GLN A 123 19.13 -9.67 -4.01
C GLN A 123 20.57 -9.32 -3.64
N LYS A 124 21.37 -10.36 -3.39
CA LYS A 124 22.82 -10.22 -3.12
C LYS A 124 23.59 -9.55 -4.28
N SER A 125 23.03 -9.56 -5.49
CA SER A 125 23.55 -8.87 -6.67
C SER A 125 23.34 -7.36 -6.67
N ASN A 126 22.72 -6.79 -5.64
CA ASN A 126 22.31 -5.39 -5.56
C ASN A 126 21.21 -5.00 -6.57
N GLU A 127 20.48 -5.98 -7.09
CA GLU A 127 19.32 -5.80 -7.95
C GLU A 127 18.03 -5.99 -7.15
N ASN A 128 16.99 -5.24 -7.51
CA ASN A 128 15.67 -5.42 -6.93
C ASN A 128 14.88 -6.34 -7.86
N ILE A 129 14.22 -7.35 -7.29
CA ILE A 129 13.23 -8.16 -7.98
C ILE A 129 11.86 -7.68 -7.51
N HIS A 130 11.10 -7.10 -8.42
CA HIS A 130 9.76 -6.64 -8.13
C HIS A 130 8.77 -7.79 -8.07
N LEU A 131 7.67 -7.61 -7.34
CA LEU A 131 6.67 -8.66 -7.18
C LEU A 131 6.19 -9.25 -8.52
N TYR A 132 6.01 -8.41 -9.54
CA TYR A 132 5.56 -8.84 -10.86
C TYR A 132 6.61 -9.67 -11.64
N GLU A 133 7.86 -9.69 -11.19
CA GLU A 133 8.97 -10.48 -11.74
C GLU A 133 9.14 -11.82 -11.02
N MET A 134 8.53 -11.97 -9.84
CA MET A 134 8.56 -13.23 -9.11
C MET A 134 7.69 -14.26 -9.82
N GLY A 135 8.29 -15.41 -10.17
CA GLY A 135 7.69 -16.37 -11.10
C GLY A 135 6.57 -17.26 -10.54
N SER A 136 6.42 -17.39 -9.22
CA SER A 136 5.55 -18.39 -8.60
C SER A 136 4.31 -17.77 -7.95
N GLY A 137 3.15 -18.42 -8.15
CA GLY A 137 1.93 -18.06 -7.44
C GLY A 137 2.07 -18.16 -5.91
N ALA A 138 2.86 -19.09 -5.41
CA ALA A 138 3.15 -19.25 -3.98
C ALA A 138 3.87 -18.02 -3.42
N ASN A 139 4.90 -17.51 -4.12
CA ASN A 139 5.61 -16.29 -3.73
C ASN A 139 4.66 -15.08 -3.72
N TRP A 140 3.78 -14.98 -4.74
CA TRP A 140 2.79 -13.90 -4.82
C TRP A 140 1.83 -13.91 -3.64
N VAL A 141 1.26 -15.06 -3.30
CA VAL A 141 0.37 -15.21 -2.14
C VAL A 141 1.11 -14.87 -0.85
N SER A 142 2.31 -15.39 -0.67
CA SER A 142 3.13 -15.12 0.51
C SER A 142 3.45 -13.63 0.68
N CYS A 143 3.82 -12.93 -0.41
CA CYS A 143 4.02 -11.49 -0.40
C CYS A 143 2.75 -10.72 -0.01
N HIS A 144 1.60 -11.08 -0.60
CA HIS A 144 0.33 -10.40 -0.31
C HIS A 144 -0.15 -10.64 1.12
N ILE A 145 -0.04 -11.88 1.62
CA ILE A 145 -0.37 -12.20 3.02
C ILE A 145 0.52 -11.39 3.96
N ALA A 146 1.85 -11.37 3.71
CA ALA A 146 2.80 -10.59 4.52
C ALA A 146 2.44 -9.10 4.51
N LEU A 147 2.11 -8.53 3.33
CA LEU A 147 1.74 -7.12 3.20
C LEU A 147 0.44 -6.80 3.93
N PHE A 148 -0.62 -7.57 3.69
CA PHE A 148 -1.94 -7.27 4.24
C PHE A 148 -1.98 -7.43 5.76
N LEU A 149 -1.31 -8.44 6.31
CA LEU A 149 -1.14 -8.57 7.76
C LEU A 149 -0.30 -7.42 8.34
N SER A 150 0.71 -6.97 7.60
CA SER A 150 1.51 -5.81 8.01
C SER A 150 0.69 -4.52 8.01
N PHE A 151 -0.24 -4.33 7.07
CA PHE A 151 -1.18 -3.22 7.09
C PHE A 151 -2.13 -3.30 8.30
N LEU A 152 -2.70 -4.47 8.60
CA LEU A 152 -3.56 -4.62 9.78
C LEU A 152 -2.81 -4.24 11.06
N ARG A 153 -1.58 -4.73 11.22
CA ARG A 153 -0.74 -4.36 12.38
C ARG A 153 -0.44 -2.87 12.39
N PHE A 154 -0.05 -2.30 11.26
CA PHE A 154 0.24 -0.87 11.16
C PHE A 154 -0.97 -0.03 11.57
N PHE A 155 -2.15 -0.32 11.03
CA PHE A 155 -3.36 0.44 11.35
C PHE A 155 -3.82 0.22 12.79
N ALA A 156 -3.64 -0.98 13.36
CA ALA A 156 -3.95 -1.26 14.75
C ALA A 156 -3.06 -0.50 15.73
N THR A 157 -1.84 -0.13 15.32
CA THR A 157 -0.90 0.65 16.15
C THR A 157 -1.14 2.16 16.08
N GLN A 158 -2.06 2.64 15.22
CA GLN A 158 -2.35 4.07 15.10
C GLN A 158 -3.51 4.48 16.00
N ASP A 159 -3.34 5.48 16.84
CA ASP A 159 -4.38 5.95 17.79
C ASP A 159 -5.70 6.36 17.12
N ASN A 160 -5.63 6.87 15.89
CA ASN A 160 -6.79 7.37 15.14
C ASN A 160 -6.74 6.93 13.68
N SER A 161 -6.60 5.62 13.42
CA SER A 161 -6.65 5.09 12.07
C SER A 161 -8.07 5.23 11.49
N PRO A 162 -8.22 5.86 10.31
CA PRO A 162 -9.50 5.87 9.61
C PRO A 162 -9.78 4.56 8.88
N MET A 163 -8.83 3.63 8.85
CA MET A 163 -8.95 2.35 8.15
C MET A 163 -9.60 1.32 9.05
N PRO A 164 -10.62 0.61 8.56
CA PRO A 164 -11.22 -0.49 9.30
C PRO A 164 -10.21 -1.64 9.45
N LEU A 165 -10.19 -2.27 10.62
CA LEU A 165 -9.33 -3.42 10.89
C LEU A 165 -10.01 -4.72 10.42
N VAL A 166 -10.39 -4.75 9.16
CA VAL A 166 -11.05 -5.89 8.50
C VAL A 166 -10.32 -6.20 7.20
N MET A 167 -10.06 -7.49 6.97
CA MET A 167 -9.46 -7.99 5.74
C MET A 167 -10.28 -9.17 5.20
N PHE A 168 -10.38 -9.26 3.89
CA PHE A 168 -11.05 -10.35 3.20
C PHE A 168 -10.06 -11.04 2.27
N PHE A 169 -9.96 -12.38 2.41
CA PHE A 169 -9.17 -13.23 1.51
C PHE A 169 -10.11 -14.19 0.79
N ASP A 170 -10.05 -14.15 -0.55
CA ASP A 170 -10.79 -15.07 -1.40
C ASP A 170 -9.84 -16.12 -1.98
N GLN A 171 -10.05 -17.34 -1.61
CA GLN A 171 -9.33 -18.55 -2.02
C GLN A 171 -7.79 -18.41 -1.98
N PRO A 172 -7.18 -17.97 -0.86
CA PRO A 172 -5.74 -17.77 -0.81
C PRO A 172 -4.94 -19.07 -1.01
N SER A 173 -5.53 -20.22 -0.74
CA SER A 173 -4.88 -21.53 -0.94
C SER A 173 -4.95 -22.04 -2.39
N GLN A 174 -5.67 -21.36 -3.29
CA GLN A 174 -5.90 -21.84 -4.66
C GLN A 174 -4.62 -22.15 -5.44
N VAL A 175 -3.55 -21.41 -5.18
CA VAL A 175 -2.25 -21.64 -5.86
C VAL A 175 -1.60 -22.98 -5.51
N TYR A 176 -1.97 -23.56 -4.36
CA TYR A 176 -1.49 -24.86 -3.88
C TYR A 176 -2.45 -26.00 -4.25
N PHE A 177 -3.72 -25.68 -4.55
CA PHE A 177 -4.76 -26.63 -4.88
C PHE A 177 -5.47 -26.19 -6.18
N PRO A 178 -4.80 -26.29 -7.33
CA PRO A 178 -5.40 -25.91 -8.60
C PRO A 178 -6.66 -26.72 -8.87
N GLN A 179 -7.73 -26.05 -9.27
CA GLN A 179 -8.98 -26.70 -9.67
C GLN A 179 -8.80 -27.33 -11.07
N GLY A 180 -8.78 -28.63 -11.16
CA GLY A 180 -8.74 -29.38 -12.41
C GLY A 180 -9.30 -30.79 -12.23
N ASN A 181 -9.84 -31.37 -13.32
CA ASN A 181 -10.36 -32.75 -13.34
C ASN A 181 -9.24 -33.82 -13.24
N ASP A 182 -8.01 -33.41 -13.29
CA ASP A 182 -6.88 -34.26 -13.05
C ASP A 182 -6.68 -34.36 -11.54
N LYS A 183 -6.67 -35.58 -11.06
CA LYS A 183 -6.32 -35.95 -9.68
C LYS A 183 -4.81 -35.72 -9.47
N ASP A 184 -4.34 -34.51 -9.66
CA ASP A 184 -3.02 -34.12 -9.21
C ASP A 184 -3.03 -34.28 -7.70
N GLU A 185 -2.34 -35.28 -7.22
CA GLU A 185 -2.26 -35.59 -5.80
C GLU A 185 -1.71 -34.36 -5.09
N ILE A 186 -2.51 -33.80 -4.20
CA ILE A 186 -2.07 -32.74 -3.28
C ILE A 186 -0.78 -33.24 -2.64
N THR A 187 0.30 -32.54 -2.87
CA THR A 187 1.59 -32.95 -2.33
C THR A 187 1.69 -32.63 -0.84
N GLN A 188 2.56 -33.34 -0.13
CA GLN A 188 2.86 -33.01 1.26
C GLN A 188 3.45 -31.59 1.39
N ALA A 189 4.17 -31.13 0.38
CA ALA A 189 4.72 -29.78 0.34
C ALA A 189 3.61 -28.71 0.28
N ASP A 190 2.57 -28.93 -0.54
CA ASP A 190 1.42 -28.03 -0.64
C ASP A 190 0.67 -27.93 0.69
N LEU A 191 0.46 -29.06 1.37
CA LEU A 191 -0.18 -29.06 2.70
C LEU A 191 0.64 -28.29 3.73
N ILE A 192 1.97 -28.44 3.71
CA ILE A 192 2.87 -27.70 4.59
C ILE A 192 2.79 -26.20 4.29
N ALA A 193 2.77 -25.80 3.02
CA ALA A 193 2.67 -24.40 2.62
C ALA A 193 1.37 -23.76 3.08
N VAL A 194 0.24 -24.44 2.85
CA VAL A 194 -1.09 -23.97 3.31
C VAL A 194 -1.16 -23.91 4.84
N ASN A 195 -0.60 -24.90 5.52
CA ASN A 195 -0.53 -24.90 6.98
C ASN A 195 0.27 -23.72 7.52
N LYS A 196 1.42 -23.42 6.93
CA LYS A 196 2.25 -22.23 7.25
C LYS A 196 1.45 -20.93 7.06
N MET A 197 0.72 -20.82 5.94
CA MET A 197 -0.09 -19.66 5.63
C MET A 197 -1.15 -19.41 6.70
N TYR A 198 -1.99 -20.40 7.00
CA TYR A 198 -3.04 -20.27 8.02
C TYR A 198 -2.49 -20.00 9.40
N LYS A 199 -1.44 -20.74 9.80
CA LYS A 199 -0.79 -20.53 11.08
C LYS A 199 -0.23 -19.11 11.21
N THR A 200 0.41 -18.60 10.17
CA THR A 200 0.93 -17.21 10.16
C THR A 200 -0.20 -16.20 10.32
N ILE A 201 -1.36 -16.41 9.68
CA ILE A 201 -2.53 -15.55 9.82
C ILE A 201 -3.05 -15.57 11.27
N PHE A 202 -3.21 -16.75 11.86
CA PHE A 202 -3.73 -16.89 13.23
C PHE A 202 -2.76 -16.28 14.26
N ASP A 203 -1.49 -16.62 14.17
CA ASP A 203 -0.45 -16.12 15.08
C ASP A 203 -0.36 -14.59 15.01
N GLU A 204 -0.43 -14.01 13.81
CA GLU A 204 -0.32 -12.56 13.64
C GLU A 204 -1.53 -11.81 14.20
N ILE A 205 -2.76 -12.30 13.96
CA ILE A 205 -3.95 -11.66 14.52
C ILE A 205 -3.93 -11.70 16.04
N ASN A 206 -3.57 -12.83 16.63
CA ASN A 206 -3.47 -12.97 18.08
C ASN A 206 -2.40 -12.01 18.64
N SER A 207 -1.22 -11.96 17.99
CA SER A 207 -0.15 -11.04 18.36
C SER A 207 -0.55 -9.57 18.25
N ILE A 208 -1.31 -9.17 17.23
CA ILE A 208 -1.83 -7.79 17.14
C ILE A 208 -2.77 -7.53 18.32
N GLY A 209 -3.64 -8.48 18.65
CA GLY A 209 -4.56 -8.36 19.79
C GLY A 209 -3.82 -8.20 21.13
N GLU A 210 -2.76 -8.98 21.34
CA GLU A 210 -1.92 -8.90 22.52
C GLU A 210 -1.17 -7.55 22.64
N ASP A 211 -0.60 -7.08 21.52
CA ASP A 211 0.23 -5.88 21.49
C ASP A 211 -0.59 -4.58 21.57
N THR A 212 -1.79 -4.56 20.99
CA THR A 212 -2.58 -3.32 20.81
C THR A 212 -3.88 -3.30 21.61
N GLY A 213 -4.32 -4.44 22.12
CA GLY A 213 -5.65 -4.60 22.72
C GLY A 213 -6.79 -4.62 21.70
N ILE A 214 -6.51 -4.56 20.39
CA ILE A 214 -7.48 -4.54 19.32
C ILE A 214 -7.31 -5.81 18.47
N LEU A 215 -8.34 -6.64 18.41
CA LEU A 215 -8.33 -7.86 17.59
C LEU A 215 -8.90 -7.54 16.20
N PRO A 216 -8.08 -7.57 15.14
CA PRO A 216 -8.56 -7.40 13.77
C PRO A 216 -9.48 -8.54 13.33
N GLN A 217 -10.35 -8.29 12.36
CA GLN A 217 -11.16 -9.32 11.75
C GLN A 217 -10.61 -9.73 10.39
N ILE A 218 -10.38 -11.02 10.18
CA ILE A 218 -10.11 -11.58 8.85
C ILE A 218 -11.26 -12.52 8.48
N ILE A 219 -11.77 -12.35 7.26
CA ILE A 219 -12.76 -13.23 6.66
C ILE A 219 -12.05 -13.96 5.52
N ILE A 220 -12.02 -15.29 5.60
CA ILE A 220 -11.41 -16.12 4.57
C ILE A 220 -12.48 -17.01 3.96
N VAL A 221 -12.63 -16.97 2.65
CA VAL A 221 -13.42 -17.93 1.88
C VAL A 221 -12.43 -18.83 1.15
N ASP A 222 -12.46 -20.12 1.44
CA ASP A 222 -11.50 -21.06 0.86
C ASP A 222 -12.11 -22.46 0.75
N HIS A 223 -11.49 -23.30 -0.07
CA HIS A 223 -11.91 -24.67 -0.30
C HIS A 223 -11.10 -25.72 0.49
N VAL A 224 -10.21 -25.29 1.36
CA VAL A 224 -9.35 -26.13 2.18
C VAL A 224 -10.16 -27.02 3.13
N ASP A 225 -9.78 -28.29 3.23
CA ASP A 225 -10.27 -29.20 4.27
C ASP A 225 -9.27 -29.21 5.43
N GLY A 226 -9.66 -28.61 6.55
CA GLY A 226 -8.84 -28.51 7.76
C GLY A 226 -8.36 -29.84 8.34
N LYS A 227 -8.99 -30.99 7.92
CA LYS A 227 -8.62 -32.31 8.45
C LYS A 227 -7.16 -32.69 8.16
N ASN A 228 -6.61 -32.15 7.09
CA ASN A 228 -5.24 -32.46 6.65
C ASN A 228 -4.21 -31.42 7.12
N LEU A 229 -4.64 -30.40 7.87
CA LEU A 229 -3.74 -29.38 8.39
C LEU A 229 -3.21 -29.77 9.78
N GLU A 230 -1.97 -29.38 10.07
CA GLU A 230 -1.38 -29.52 11.40
C GLU A 230 -2.06 -28.60 12.41
N CYS A 231 -2.49 -27.39 11.98
CA CYS A 231 -3.25 -26.43 12.79
C CYS A 231 -4.76 -26.73 12.83
N LYS A 232 -5.16 -27.98 12.65
CA LYS A 232 -6.54 -28.42 12.53
C LYS A 232 -7.47 -27.90 13.63
N GLU A 233 -7.08 -28.04 14.89
CA GLU A 233 -7.92 -27.63 16.03
C GLU A 233 -8.18 -26.12 16.03
N GLU A 234 -7.19 -25.35 15.69
CA GLU A 234 -7.28 -23.89 15.59
C GLU A 234 -8.12 -23.52 14.35
N PHE A 235 -7.84 -24.13 13.20
CA PHE A 235 -8.60 -23.94 11.97
C PHE A 235 -10.07 -24.23 12.16
N GLU A 236 -10.46 -25.38 12.77
CA GLU A 236 -11.84 -25.76 13.02
C GLU A 236 -12.57 -24.76 13.96
N ARG A 237 -11.85 -24.14 14.89
CA ARG A 237 -12.42 -23.11 15.79
C ARG A 237 -12.92 -21.88 15.01
N TYR A 238 -12.27 -21.55 13.91
CA TYR A 238 -12.60 -20.36 13.12
C TYR A 238 -13.58 -20.62 11.97
N ILE A 239 -13.90 -21.88 11.65
CA ILE A 239 -14.92 -22.19 10.64
C ILE A 239 -16.29 -21.65 11.10
N ARG A 240 -16.95 -20.87 10.25
CA ARG A 240 -18.28 -20.31 10.48
C ARG A 240 -19.34 -20.96 9.61
N CYS A 241 -19.02 -21.27 8.35
CA CYS A 241 -19.90 -21.90 7.39
C CYS A 241 -19.13 -22.92 6.55
N ASN A 242 -19.83 -23.99 6.15
CA ASN A 242 -19.28 -24.97 5.21
C ASN A 242 -20.32 -25.18 4.11
N TRP A 243 -20.00 -24.69 2.91
CA TRP A 243 -20.87 -24.72 1.73
C TRP A 243 -20.60 -25.96 0.86
N ARG A 244 -20.69 -27.14 1.43
CA ARG A 244 -20.58 -28.42 0.72
C ARG A 244 -21.94 -29.08 0.61
N ASN A 245 -22.14 -29.89 -0.43
CA ASN A 245 -23.35 -30.73 -0.61
C ASN A 245 -24.68 -29.93 -0.64
N ASP A 246 -24.87 -29.10 -1.67
CA ASP A 246 -26.10 -28.34 -1.93
C ASP A 246 -26.47 -27.27 -0.87
N THR A 247 -25.63 -26.99 0.10
CA THR A 247 -25.75 -25.81 0.96
C THR A 247 -24.97 -24.67 0.35
N GLY A 248 -25.63 -23.77 -0.38
CA GLY A 248 -25.06 -22.57 -0.93
C GLY A 248 -25.24 -21.37 -0.01
N LEU A 249 -24.77 -20.23 -0.48
CA LEU A 249 -24.87 -18.93 0.20
C LEU A 249 -26.31 -18.39 0.18
N ILE A 250 -27.23 -19.03 -0.56
CA ILE A 250 -28.64 -18.64 -0.75
C ILE A 250 -29.54 -19.77 -0.33
#